data_6f3be37282608b038fbbf68f88935267
#
_entry.id   6f3be37282608b038fbbf68f88935267
#
_cell.length_a   1.000
_cell.length_b   1.000
_cell.length_c   1.000
_cell.angle_alpha   90.00
_cell.angle_beta   90.00
_cell.angle_gamma   90.00
#
_symmetry.space_group_name_H-M   'P 1'
#
loop_
_entity.id
_entity.type
_entity.pdbx_description
1 polymer ?
#
loop_
_entity_poly.entity_id
_entity_poly.type
_entity_poly.pdbx_seq_one_letter_code
_entity_poly.pdbx_strand_id
1 'polypeptide(L)'
;DVNRPNPHDGLDVLAKVGGFELGCIAGLILGAAARRMLVILDGANTTSAALVAHALAPNCVHYLLASHASLTEHSHPHALRHLGLTPMLRLDIRLSEAAGSSIVLRMLRQMLKVWETIDASPEEAIHRPPIGSLCSPLPPLRRGRLICRNAMPPPPNQSSMSACQYRLDNLAKPIHSLGYLERIAVQLAGVMHCERPPLDTQAALLLITEKKELPVDLARILNALTDARDIPIHILTSNDSKEAYAVAYQLARTHPLLILGAYEQEDCTPITDALHGAAAGGSLVLPGDAQTDDIAHKTEEKSPALAPYILHVLPDMLTIDAELTAGIEGLLALDIVRAALHVVNDMKTFTETGVAVAIDGAGAGRQVREQA
;
A
#
# COMPACT_ATOMS: atom_id res chain seq x y z
N ASP A 1 34.81 4.33 17.30
CA ASP A 1 35.79 4.71 18.36
C ASP A 1 37.12 5.24 17.80
N VAL A 2 37.55 4.84 16.60
CA VAL A 2 38.79 5.33 15.97
C VAL A 2 38.70 6.81 15.64
N ASN A 3 37.62 7.27 15.02
CA ASN A 3 37.47 8.65 14.55
C ASN A 3 36.95 9.61 15.61
N ARG A 4 36.45 9.11 16.76
CA ARG A 4 35.94 9.87 17.92
C ARG A 4 35.16 11.13 17.52
N PRO A 5 34.03 11.00 16.79
CA PRO A 5 33.22 12.16 16.45
C PRO A 5 32.60 12.76 17.71
N ASN A 6 32.46 14.08 17.73
CA ASN A 6 31.69 14.79 18.76
C ASN A 6 30.18 14.63 18.42
N PRO A 7 29.38 13.90 19.20
CA PRO A 7 27.98 13.66 18.89
C PRO A 7 27.09 14.92 18.93
N HIS A 8 27.61 16.02 19.51
CA HIS A 8 26.90 17.31 19.61
C HIS A 8 27.27 18.27 18.47
N ASP A 9 28.18 17.88 17.58
CA ASP A 9 28.60 18.68 16.43
C ASP A 9 28.36 17.92 15.13
N GLY A 10 27.27 18.26 14.43
CA GLY A 10 26.88 17.62 13.19
C GLY A 10 27.93 17.71 12.08
N LEU A 11 28.72 18.79 12.03
CA LEU A 11 29.80 18.92 11.05
C LEU A 11 31.00 18.05 11.39
N ASP A 12 31.35 17.93 12.67
CA ASP A 12 32.41 17.02 13.11
C ASP A 12 32.04 15.55 12.84
N VAL A 13 30.77 15.18 13.13
CA VAL A 13 30.26 13.84 12.79
C VAL A 13 30.33 13.60 11.30
N LEU A 14 29.84 14.55 10.47
CA LEU A 14 29.87 14.41 9.01
C LEU A 14 31.30 14.28 8.49
N ALA A 15 32.23 15.08 8.99
CA ALA A 15 33.62 15.09 8.54
C ALA A 15 34.38 13.80 8.92
N LYS A 16 34.04 13.18 10.04
CA LYS A 16 34.79 12.03 10.59
C LYS A 16 34.21 10.67 10.20
N VAL A 17 32.89 10.57 10.04
CA VAL A 17 32.19 9.30 9.81
C VAL A 17 31.14 9.37 8.71
N GLY A 18 30.88 10.54 8.14
CA GLY A 18 29.95 10.74 7.01
C GLY A 18 30.59 10.58 5.66
N GLY A 19 29.82 10.93 4.62
CA GLY A 19 30.23 10.98 3.22
C GLY A 19 29.72 12.25 2.54
N PHE A 20 30.24 12.54 1.34
CA PHE A 20 29.83 13.72 0.57
C PHE A 20 28.34 13.68 0.23
N GLU A 21 27.79 12.49 -0.03
CA GLU A 21 26.38 12.26 -0.31
C GLU A 21 25.49 12.66 0.87
N LEU A 22 25.89 12.30 2.10
CA LEU A 22 25.16 12.67 3.32
C LEU A 22 25.19 14.19 3.56
N GLY A 23 26.36 14.82 3.30
CA GLY A 23 26.50 16.26 3.38
C GLY A 23 25.65 16.98 2.35
N CYS A 24 25.60 16.48 1.13
CA CYS A 24 24.75 17.02 0.07
C CYS A 24 23.25 16.93 0.42
N ILE A 25 22.79 15.77 0.91
CA ILE A 25 21.40 15.59 1.34
C ILE A 25 21.08 16.49 2.54
N ALA A 26 21.98 16.62 3.53
CA ALA A 26 21.78 17.53 4.67
C ALA A 26 21.63 18.99 4.20
N GLY A 27 22.47 19.41 3.24
CA GLY A 27 22.36 20.73 2.61
C GLY A 27 21.04 20.93 1.85
N LEU A 28 20.56 19.91 1.12
CA LEU A 28 19.24 19.92 0.48
C LEU A 28 18.11 20.09 1.49
N ILE A 29 18.15 19.36 2.61
CA ILE A 29 17.16 19.46 3.70
C ILE A 29 17.12 20.88 4.24
N LEU A 30 18.27 21.46 4.57
CA LEU A 30 18.34 22.83 5.09
C LEU A 30 17.85 23.87 4.07
N GLY A 31 18.23 23.71 2.80
CA GLY A 31 17.80 24.60 1.72
C GLY A 31 16.30 24.51 1.43
N ALA A 32 15.71 23.32 1.51
CA ALA A 32 14.28 23.10 1.38
C ALA A 32 13.51 23.71 2.57
N ALA A 33 13.96 23.46 3.80
CA ALA A 33 13.36 24.03 5.00
C ALA A 33 13.38 25.57 4.98
N ALA A 34 14.48 26.18 4.56
CA ALA A 34 14.59 27.64 4.40
C ALA A 34 13.57 28.19 3.39
N ARG A 35 13.12 27.38 2.43
CA ARG A 35 12.09 27.72 1.44
C ARG A 35 10.69 27.22 1.80
N ARG A 36 10.52 26.67 3.00
CA ARG A 36 9.26 26.08 3.48
C ARG A 36 8.75 24.95 2.58
N MET A 37 9.66 24.16 2.05
CA MET A 37 9.34 22.99 1.21
C MET A 37 9.38 21.74 2.07
N LEU A 38 8.39 20.87 1.92
CA LEU A 38 8.36 19.55 2.55
C LEU A 38 9.42 18.64 1.92
N VAL A 39 10.15 17.92 2.76
CA VAL A 39 11.12 16.89 2.37
C VAL A 39 10.63 15.55 2.87
N ILE A 40 10.46 14.59 1.97
CA ILE A 40 10.09 13.22 2.31
C ILE A 40 11.39 12.42 2.42
N LEU A 41 11.70 11.98 3.64
CA LEU A 41 12.82 11.09 3.92
C LEU A 41 12.49 9.68 3.45
N ASP A 42 13.41 9.03 2.74
CA ASP A 42 13.23 7.66 2.27
C ASP A 42 13.64 6.64 3.35
N GLY A 43 14.90 6.27 3.38
CA GLY A 43 15.43 5.26 4.30
C GLY A 43 16.53 5.79 5.21
N ALA A 44 17.38 4.89 5.70
CA ALA A 44 18.40 5.18 6.70
C ALA A 44 19.40 6.26 6.25
N ASN A 45 19.81 6.29 4.97
CA ASN A 45 20.74 7.28 4.44
C ASN A 45 20.18 8.71 4.53
N THR A 46 18.95 8.92 4.07
CA THR A 46 18.28 10.22 4.12
C THR A 46 18.00 10.65 5.55
N THR A 47 17.65 9.70 6.43
CA THR A 47 17.42 9.94 7.86
C THR A 47 18.72 10.29 8.58
N SER A 48 19.86 9.65 8.22
CA SER A 48 21.18 10.00 8.77
C SER A 48 21.59 11.42 8.38
N ALA A 49 21.35 11.80 7.13
CA ALA A 49 21.57 13.19 6.68
C ALA A 49 20.65 14.18 7.40
N ALA A 50 19.42 13.78 7.71
CA ALA A 50 18.48 14.59 8.47
C ALA A 50 18.94 14.80 9.93
N LEU A 51 19.62 13.85 10.57
CA LEU A 51 20.25 14.04 11.88
C LEU A 51 21.32 15.13 11.82
N VAL A 52 22.15 15.13 10.77
CA VAL A 52 23.16 16.19 10.57
C VAL A 52 22.49 17.56 10.37
N ALA A 53 21.46 17.62 9.51
CA ALA A 53 20.70 18.85 9.28
C ALA A 53 20.03 19.35 10.57
N HIS A 54 19.46 18.45 11.37
CA HIS A 54 18.84 18.77 12.66
C HIS A 54 19.85 19.30 13.68
N ALA A 55 21.04 18.72 13.73
CA ALA A 55 22.11 19.22 14.62
C ALA A 55 22.56 20.64 14.25
N LEU A 56 22.51 21.02 12.97
CA LEU A 56 22.85 22.35 12.47
C LEU A 56 21.70 23.36 12.61
N ALA A 57 20.47 22.94 12.37
CA ALA A 57 19.28 23.78 12.44
C ALA A 57 18.07 22.94 12.91
N PRO A 58 17.83 22.83 14.23
CA PRO A 58 16.79 21.94 14.78
C PRO A 58 15.39 22.14 14.21
N ASN A 59 15.03 23.36 13.85
CA ASN A 59 13.71 23.68 13.29
C ASN A 59 13.48 23.08 11.90
N CYS A 60 14.50 22.52 11.23
CA CYS A 60 14.31 21.85 9.93
C CYS A 60 13.38 20.63 10.05
N VAL A 61 13.27 20.02 11.23
CA VAL A 61 12.43 18.84 11.46
C VAL A 61 10.96 19.09 11.13
N HIS A 62 10.47 20.32 11.28
CA HIS A 62 9.08 20.68 10.95
C HIS A 62 8.75 20.61 9.46
N TYR A 63 9.76 20.45 8.62
CA TYR A 63 9.64 20.28 7.17
C TYR A 63 9.94 18.85 6.70
N LEU A 64 10.11 17.91 7.64
CA LEU A 64 10.44 16.53 7.32
C LEU A 64 9.24 15.61 7.50
N LEU A 65 9.11 14.66 6.59
CA LEU A 65 8.16 13.57 6.67
C LEU A 65 8.91 12.25 6.47
N ALA A 66 8.78 11.30 7.40
CA ALA A 66 9.35 9.98 7.26
C ALA A 66 8.44 9.09 6.39
N SER A 67 8.98 8.52 5.31
CA SER A 67 8.19 7.65 4.44
C SER A 67 8.01 6.26 5.03
N HIS A 68 9.11 5.56 5.30
CA HIS A 68 9.03 4.19 5.81
C HIS A 68 10.08 3.94 6.90
N ALA A 69 9.87 2.88 7.69
CA ALA A 69 10.88 2.30 8.55
C ALA A 69 11.29 0.92 8.04
N SER A 70 12.60 0.67 7.99
CA SER A 70 13.13 -0.67 7.81
C SER A 70 13.11 -1.40 9.14
N LEU A 71 12.61 -2.64 9.15
CA LEU A 71 12.62 -3.50 10.35
C LEU A 71 14.00 -4.13 10.57
N THR A 72 14.85 -4.17 9.55
CA THR A 72 16.16 -4.83 9.58
C THR A 72 17.31 -3.88 9.84
N GLU A 73 17.16 -2.60 9.56
CA GLU A 73 18.15 -1.56 9.86
C GLU A 73 17.91 -0.99 11.26
N HIS A 74 18.42 -1.63 12.28
CA HIS A 74 18.18 -1.29 13.70
C HIS A 74 18.45 0.18 14.05
N SER A 75 19.37 0.85 13.37
CA SER A 75 19.69 2.27 13.59
C SER A 75 18.57 3.21 13.09
N HIS A 76 17.85 2.83 12.04
CA HIS A 76 16.85 3.69 11.39
C HIS A 76 15.69 4.08 12.32
N PRO A 77 15.01 3.14 13.04
CA PRO A 77 13.98 3.51 14.01
C PRO A 77 14.48 4.38 15.16
N HIS A 78 15.76 4.23 15.56
CA HIS A 78 16.37 5.09 16.60
C HIS A 78 16.56 6.51 16.09
N ALA A 79 17.02 6.68 14.85
CA ALA A 79 17.20 7.99 14.21
C ALA A 79 15.85 8.71 14.04
N LEU A 80 14.82 8.02 13.57
CA LEU A 80 13.47 8.57 13.44
C LEU A 80 12.91 9.03 14.79
N ARG A 81 13.05 8.21 15.84
CA ARG A 81 12.63 8.60 17.21
C ARG A 81 13.38 9.82 17.73
N HIS A 82 14.70 9.94 17.46
CA HIS A 82 15.48 11.11 17.84
C HIS A 82 14.96 12.38 17.17
N LEU A 83 14.55 12.29 15.90
CA LEU A 83 13.95 13.38 15.16
C LEU A 83 12.47 13.64 15.51
N GLY A 84 11.84 12.79 16.32
CA GLY A 84 10.41 12.87 16.64
C GLY A 84 9.51 12.54 15.44
N LEU A 85 9.99 11.76 14.47
CA LEU A 85 9.27 11.43 13.25
C LEU A 85 8.66 10.02 13.33
N THR A 86 7.39 9.90 12.94
CA THR A 86 6.70 8.63 12.77
C THR A 86 6.62 8.27 11.28
N PRO A 87 7.13 7.11 10.85
CA PRO A 87 7.06 6.71 9.45
C PRO A 87 5.63 6.30 9.08
N MET A 88 5.19 6.67 7.87
CA MET A 88 3.87 6.32 7.36
C MET A 88 3.77 4.85 6.95
N LEU A 89 4.88 4.25 6.48
CA LEU A 89 4.91 2.89 5.94
C LEU A 89 5.89 2.00 6.70
N ARG A 90 5.56 0.71 6.79
CA ARG A 90 6.40 -0.36 7.34
C ARG A 90 6.50 -1.50 6.32
N LEU A 91 7.26 -1.30 5.27
CA LEU A 91 7.33 -2.22 4.15
C LEU A 91 8.56 -3.12 4.14
N ASP A 92 9.41 -3.03 5.16
CA ASP A 92 10.71 -3.73 5.26
C ASP A 92 11.57 -3.55 3.98
N ILE A 93 11.51 -2.37 3.39
CA ILE A 93 12.34 -2.01 2.25
C ILE A 93 13.76 -1.77 2.73
N ARG A 94 14.71 -2.40 2.09
CA ARG A 94 16.17 -2.29 2.35
C ARG A 94 16.90 -1.62 1.19
N LEU A 95 16.18 -1.11 0.22
CA LEU A 95 16.70 -0.41 -0.93
C LEU A 95 16.40 1.08 -0.78
N SER A 96 17.43 1.87 -0.51
CA SER A 96 17.31 3.32 -0.26
C SER A 96 17.37 4.12 -1.57
N GLU A 97 16.49 3.80 -2.53
CA GLU A 97 16.45 4.44 -3.85
C GLU A 97 15.08 5.12 -4.10
N ALA A 98 14.62 5.88 -3.13
CA ALA A 98 13.35 6.59 -3.14
C ALA A 98 12.09 5.69 -3.27
N ALA A 99 12.18 4.39 -2.96
CA ALA A 99 11.08 3.46 -3.10
C ALA A 99 9.92 3.79 -2.13
N GLY A 100 10.22 3.96 -0.85
CA GLY A 100 9.21 4.33 0.17
C GLY A 100 8.69 5.74 -0.02
N SER A 101 9.56 6.70 -0.28
CA SER A 101 9.17 8.10 -0.50
C SER A 101 8.30 8.30 -1.74
N SER A 102 8.49 7.50 -2.80
CA SER A 102 7.64 7.54 -4.00
C SER A 102 6.20 7.14 -3.71
N ILE A 103 6.00 6.11 -2.89
CA ILE A 103 4.67 5.63 -2.47
C ILE A 103 3.99 6.73 -1.64
N VAL A 104 4.70 7.27 -0.63
CA VAL A 104 4.18 8.34 0.23
C VAL A 104 3.85 9.60 -0.58
N LEU A 105 4.67 9.97 -1.56
CA LEU A 105 4.37 11.11 -2.43
C LEU A 105 3.06 10.92 -3.20
N ARG A 106 2.78 9.71 -3.68
CA ARG A 106 1.49 9.39 -4.34
C ARG A 106 0.33 9.53 -3.36
N MET A 107 0.47 8.99 -2.15
CA MET A 107 -0.56 9.10 -1.09
C MET A 107 -0.82 10.57 -0.71
N LEU A 108 0.24 11.37 -0.52
CA LEU A 108 0.10 12.80 -0.23
C LEU A 108 -0.65 13.56 -1.34
N ARG A 109 -0.37 13.26 -2.60
CA ARG A 109 -1.12 13.87 -3.72
C ARG A 109 -2.61 13.55 -3.67
N GLN A 110 -2.98 12.37 -3.19
CA GLN A 110 -4.39 12.03 -3.02
C GLN A 110 -5.01 12.79 -1.83
N MET A 111 -4.28 12.86 -0.71
CA MET A 111 -4.72 13.64 0.46
C MET A 111 -4.91 15.12 0.12
N LEU A 112 -4.05 15.71 -0.71
CA LEU A 112 -4.23 17.09 -1.19
C LEU A 112 -5.51 17.26 -2.01
N LYS A 113 -5.87 16.29 -2.85
CA LYS A 113 -7.15 16.32 -3.58
C LYS A 113 -8.36 16.23 -2.65
N VAL A 114 -8.27 15.42 -1.60
CA VAL A 114 -9.30 15.36 -0.56
C VAL A 114 -9.43 16.73 0.12
N TRP A 115 -8.30 17.34 0.49
CA TRP A 115 -8.28 18.67 1.10
C TRP A 115 -8.94 19.72 0.21
N GLU A 116 -8.55 19.80 -1.07
CA GLU A 116 -9.15 20.71 -2.05
C GLU A 116 -10.67 20.48 -2.21
N THR A 117 -11.10 19.23 -2.08
CA THR A 117 -12.51 18.84 -2.20
C THR A 117 -13.33 19.26 -0.97
N ILE A 118 -12.75 19.19 0.23
CA ILE A 118 -13.41 19.57 1.48
C ILE A 118 -13.46 21.12 1.59
N ASP A 119 -12.40 21.79 1.18
CA ASP A 119 -12.25 23.26 1.26
C ASP A 119 -13.06 24.00 0.16
N ALA A 120 -13.56 23.28 -0.84
CA ALA A 120 -14.44 23.85 -1.86
C ALA A 120 -15.73 24.38 -1.25
N SER A 121 -16.12 25.61 -1.65
CA SER A 121 -17.34 26.25 -1.13
C SER A 121 -18.59 25.38 -1.38
N PRO A 122 -19.64 25.46 -0.53
CA PRO A 122 -20.89 24.75 -0.73
C PRO A 122 -21.51 25.00 -2.13
N GLU A 123 -21.30 26.16 -2.72
CA GLU A 123 -21.82 26.52 -4.05
C GLU A 123 -21.08 25.79 -5.18
N GLU A 124 -19.77 25.58 -5.07
CA GLU A 124 -18.99 24.75 -6.02
C GLU A 124 -19.31 23.25 -5.86
N ALA A 125 -19.66 22.82 -4.64
CA ALA A 125 -20.06 21.46 -4.36
C ALA A 125 -21.45 21.08 -4.93
N ILE A 126 -22.35 22.02 -5.16
CA ILE A 126 -23.68 21.81 -5.74
C ILE A 126 -23.59 21.33 -7.22
N HIS A 127 -22.53 21.66 -7.94
CA HIS A 127 -22.33 21.26 -9.33
C HIS A 127 -21.67 19.88 -9.48
N ARG A 128 -21.31 19.20 -8.38
CA ARG A 128 -20.83 17.82 -8.44
C ARG A 128 -22.02 16.85 -8.39
N PRO A 129 -21.99 15.81 -9.21
CA PRO A 129 -23.12 14.89 -9.27
C PRO A 129 -23.36 14.26 -7.89
N PRO A 130 -24.64 14.09 -7.47
CA PRO A 130 -24.98 13.44 -6.22
C PRO A 130 -24.37 12.03 -6.17
N ILE A 131 -24.05 11.56 -4.97
CA ILE A 131 -23.40 10.25 -4.71
C ILE A 131 -24.06 9.10 -5.47
N GLY A 132 -25.38 9.13 -5.61
CA GLY A 132 -26.13 8.15 -6.41
C GLY A 132 -25.77 8.08 -7.88
N SER A 133 -25.08 9.09 -8.46
CA SER A 133 -24.58 9.07 -9.85
C SER A 133 -23.15 8.54 -9.95
N LEU A 134 -22.44 8.42 -8.84
CA LEU A 134 -21.06 7.90 -8.74
C LEU A 134 -21.02 6.45 -8.28
N CYS A 135 -22.11 5.96 -7.69
CA CYS A 135 -22.27 4.55 -7.37
C CYS A 135 -22.47 3.78 -8.67
N SER A 136 -21.50 2.99 -9.06
CA SER A 136 -21.71 2.00 -10.11
C SER A 136 -22.84 1.06 -9.69
N PRO A 137 -23.79 0.77 -10.57
CA PRO A 137 -24.90 -0.11 -10.22
C PRO A 137 -24.34 -1.47 -9.76
N LEU A 138 -24.94 -2.03 -8.71
CA LEU A 138 -24.63 -3.39 -8.31
C LEU A 138 -24.84 -4.33 -9.49
N PRO A 139 -23.94 -5.30 -9.72
CA PRO A 139 -24.10 -6.24 -10.80
C PRO A 139 -25.41 -7.00 -10.65
N PRO A 140 -26.20 -7.19 -11.73
CA PRO A 140 -27.48 -7.87 -11.63
C PRO A 140 -27.28 -9.29 -11.12
N LEU A 141 -27.87 -9.59 -9.96
CA LEU A 141 -27.88 -10.95 -9.44
C LEU A 141 -28.64 -11.84 -10.43
N ARG A 142 -27.92 -12.68 -11.18
CA ARG A 142 -28.55 -13.62 -12.10
C ARG A 142 -29.43 -14.60 -11.30
N ARG A 143 -30.76 -14.37 -11.34
CA ARG A 143 -31.75 -15.32 -10.80
C ARG A 143 -31.57 -16.63 -11.55
N GLY A 144 -31.07 -17.67 -10.88
CA GLY A 144 -31.05 -19.02 -11.47
C GLY A 144 -29.83 -19.90 -11.22
N ARG A 145 -28.72 -19.40 -10.70
CA ARG A 145 -27.70 -20.25 -10.10
C ARG A 145 -27.64 -19.92 -8.61
N LEU A 146 -28.04 -20.87 -7.78
CA LEU A 146 -27.66 -20.87 -6.37
C LEU A 146 -26.13 -20.78 -6.34
N ILE A 147 -25.59 -19.59 -6.08
CA ILE A 147 -24.17 -19.42 -5.78
C ILE A 147 -24.03 -20.17 -4.45
N CYS A 148 -23.34 -21.31 -4.50
CA CYS A 148 -23.11 -22.12 -3.30
C CYS A 148 -22.33 -21.24 -2.31
N ARG A 149 -22.96 -20.80 -1.24
CA ARG A 149 -22.41 -19.97 -0.17
C ARG A 149 -21.16 -20.56 0.49
N ASN A 150 -20.89 -21.83 0.23
CA ASN A 150 -19.74 -22.60 0.74
C ASN A 150 -18.77 -22.97 -0.39
N ALA A 151 -18.78 -22.26 -1.53
CA ALA A 151 -17.78 -22.51 -2.55
C ALA A 151 -16.39 -22.19 -1.98
N MET A 152 -15.54 -23.20 -1.90
CA MET A 152 -14.14 -23.01 -1.54
C MET A 152 -13.48 -22.12 -2.59
N PRO A 153 -12.67 -21.12 -2.18
CA PRO A 153 -11.88 -20.36 -3.14
C PRO A 153 -10.96 -21.33 -3.92
N PRO A 154 -10.73 -21.08 -5.22
CA PRO A 154 -9.79 -21.89 -5.99
C PRO A 154 -8.39 -21.76 -5.36
N PRO A 155 -7.55 -22.81 -5.33
CA PRO A 155 -6.21 -22.67 -4.77
C PRO A 155 -5.38 -21.69 -5.61
N PRO A 156 -4.55 -20.82 -4.98
CA PRO A 156 -3.63 -19.96 -5.73
C PRO A 156 -2.69 -20.77 -6.61
N ASN A 157 -2.36 -20.23 -7.77
CA ASN A 157 -1.50 -20.91 -8.73
C ASN A 157 -0.03 -20.90 -8.28
N GLN A 158 0.45 -22.01 -7.74
CA GLN A 158 1.83 -22.14 -7.25
C GLN A 158 2.86 -21.98 -8.35
N SER A 159 2.57 -22.37 -9.60
CA SER A 159 3.49 -22.17 -10.73
C SER A 159 3.68 -20.68 -11.04
N SER A 160 2.58 -19.91 -11.06
CA SER A 160 2.66 -18.47 -11.25
C SER A 160 3.39 -17.76 -10.10
N MET A 161 3.16 -18.18 -8.86
CA MET A 161 3.87 -17.65 -7.68
C MET A 161 5.38 -17.92 -7.78
N SER A 162 5.77 -19.15 -8.12
CA SER A 162 7.18 -19.53 -8.26
C SER A 162 7.85 -18.79 -9.41
N ALA A 163 7.16 -18.61 -10.53
CA ALA A 163 7.69 -17.85 -11.68
C ALA A 163 7.85 -16.37 -11.36
N CYS A 164 6.88 -15.76 -10.65
CA CYS A 164 6.97 -14.39 -10.17
C CYS A 164 8.14 -14.22 -9.18
N GLN A 165 8.28 -15.12 -8.19
CA GLN A 165 9.39 -15.10 -7.25
C GLN A 165 10.73 -15.23 -7.96
N TYR A 166 10.84 -16.17 -8.92
CA TYR A 166 12.06 -16.32 -9.73
C TYR A 166 12.42 -15.03 -10.46
N ARG A 167 11.44 -14.33 -11.06
CA ARG A 167 11.67 -13.03 -11.70
C ARG A 167 12.16 -11.99 -10.68
N LEU A 168 11.50 -11.89 -9.51
CA LEU A 168 11.87 -10.93 -8.45
C LEU A 168 13.29 -11.15 -7.94
N ASP A 169 13.71 -12.41 -7.80
CA ASP A 169 15.05 -12.77 -7.36
C ASP A 169 16.12 -12.42 -8.42
N ASN A 170 15.74 -12.35 -9.68
CA ASN A 170 16.64 -12.00 -10.79
C ASN A 170 16.58 -10.54 -11.20
N LEU A 171 15.75 -9.69 -10.57
CA LEU A 171 15.80 -8.24 -10.80
C LEU A 171 17.16 -7.66 -10.41
N ALA A 172 17.58 -6.59 -11.10
CA ALA A 172 18.84 -5.91 -10.86
C ALA A 172 18.86 -5.13 -9.53
N LYS A 173 18.67 -5.84 -8.42
CA LYS A 173 18.61 -5.35 -7.04
C LYS A 173 19.10 -6.43 -6.08
N PRO A 174 19.41 -6.11 -4.81
CA PRO A 174 19.64 -7.13 -3.78
C PRO A 174 18.41 -8.02 -3.60
N ILE A 175 18.64 -9.31 -3.32
CA ILE A 175 17.55 -10.27 -3.08
C ILE A 175 16.73 -9.81 -1.86
N HIS A 176 15.40 -9.87 -1.98
CA HIS A 176 14.44 -9.47 -0.94
C HIS A 176 14.56 -8.02 -0.45
N SER A 177 15.23 -7.14 -1.23
CA SER A 177 15.45 -5.75 -0.82
C SER A 177 14.19 -4.88 -0.81
N LEU A 178 13.11 -5.31 -1.43
CA LEU A 178 11.84 -4.59 -1.49
C LEU A 178 10.78 -5.14 -0.52
N GLY A 179 11.15 -6.11 0.33
CA GLY A 179 10.36 -6.56 1.47
C GLY A 179 8.92 -6.96 1.10
N TYR A 180 7.94 -6.29 1.69
CA TYR A 180 6.51 -6.60 1.49
C TYR A 180 6.04 -6.40 0.04
N LEU A 181 6.64 -5.50 -0.74
CA LEU A 181 6.25 -5.31 -2.14
C LEU A 181 6.45 -6.59 -2.97
N GLU A 182 7.52 -7.34 -2.68
CA GLU A 182 7.78 -8.62 -3.34
C GLU A 182 6.73 -9.67 -2.95
N ARG A 183 6.35 -9.73 -1.67
CA ARG A 183 5.31 -10.65 -1.18
C ARG A 183 3.95 -10.36 -1.80
N ILE A 184 3.56 -9.09 -1.88
CA ILE A 184 2.31 -8.66 -2.54
C ILE A 184 2.30 -9.09 -4.00
N ALA A 185 3.40 -8.88 -4.72
CA ALA A 185 3.52 -9.26 -6.11
C ALA A 185 3.36 -10.79 -6.33
N VAL A 186 3.98 -11.60 -5.48
CA VAL A 186 3.85 -13.07 -5.52
C VAL A 186 2.44 -13.53 -5.18
N GLN A 187 1.80 -12.91 -4.19
CA GLN A 187 0.43 -13.23 -3.82
C GLN A 187 -0.54 -12.89 -4.97
N LEU A 188 -0.41 -11.72 -5.58
CA LEU A 188 -1.17 -11.33 -6.78
C LEU A 188 -0.95 -12.31 -7.94
N ALA A 189 0.29 -12.72 -8.19
CA ALA A 189 0.60 -13.70 -9.24
C ALA A 189 -0.12 -15.02 -9.03
N GLY A 190 -0.21 -15.48 -7.77
CA GLY A 190 -0.96 -16.68 -7.40
C GLY A 190 -2.46 -16.56 -7.59
N VAL A 191 -3.06 -15.48 -7.12
CA VAL A 191 -4.50 -15.21 -7.21
C VAL A 191 -4.93 -14.96 -8.66
N MET A 192 -4.15 -14.20 -9.43
CA MET A 192 -4.44 -13.87 -10.82
C MET A 192 -3.98 -14.93 -11.83
N HIS A 193 -3.36 -16.03 -11.38
CA HIS A 193 -2.83 -17.09 -12.24
C HIS A 193 -1.87 -16.55 -13.33
N CYS A 194 -1.07 -15.54 -13.01
CA CYS A 194 -0.21 -14.83 -13.95
C CYS A 194 1.15 -14.52 -13.31
N GLU A 195 2.25 -14.86 -13.98
CA GLU A 195 3.61 -14.57 -13.49
C GLU A 195 3.86 -13.06 -13.31
N ARG A 196 3.30 -12.26 -14.20
CA ARG A 196 3.44 -10.80 -14.21
C ARG A 196 2.05 -10.17 -14.19
N PRO A 197 1.42 -9.99 -13.02
CA PRO A 197 0.13 -9.31 -12.92
C PRO A 197 0.20 -7.93 -13.58
N PRO A 198 -0.77 -7.58 -14.44
CA PRO A 198 -0.68 -6.37 -15.25
C PRO A 198 -0.80 -5.08 -14.43
N LEU A 199 -0.16 -4.00 -14.90
CA LEU A 199 -0.17 -2.69 -14.22
C LEU A 199 -1.56 -2.06 -14.14
N ASP A 200 -2.41 -2.37 -15.12
CA ASP A 200 -3.81 -1.90 -15.22
C ASP A 200 -4.80 -2.80 -14.48
N THR A 201 -4.31 -3.60 -13.52
CA THR A 201 -5.15 -4.44 -12.68
C THR A 201 -6.29 -3.62 -12.06
N GLN A 202 -7.52 -3.99 -12.42
CA GLN A 202 -8.72 -3.29 -12.01
C GLN A 202 -9.03 -3.53 -10.53
N ALA A 203 -9.44 -2.46 -9.84
CA ALA A 203 -9.91 -2.52 -8.46
C ALA A 203 -11.34 -1.99 -8.36
N ALA A 204 -12.09 -2.46 -7.37
CA ALA A 204 -13.39 -1.88 -7.00
C ALA A 204 -13.48 -1.72 -5.49
N LEU A 205 -14.26 -0.74 -5.03
CA LEU A 205 -14.64 -0.59 -3.63
C LEU A 205 -16.06 -1.15 -3.43
N LEU A 206 -16.21 -2.13 -2.55
CA LEU A 206 -17.50 -2.55 -2.03
C LEU A 206 -17.64 -2.03 -0.59
N LEU A 207 -18.54 -1.08 -0.40
CA LEU A 207 -18.89 -0.52 0.91
C LEU A 207 -20.16 -1.18 1.42
N ILE A 208 -20.10 -1.78 2.59
CA ILE A 208 -21.25 -2.38 3.29
C ILE A 208 -21.67 -1.45 4.42
N THR A 209 -22.96 -1.11 4.48
CA THR A 209 -23.51 -0.19 5.49
C THR A 209 -24.98 -0.47 5.73
N GLU A 210 -25.46 -0.21 6.95
CA GLU A 210 -26.89 -0.21 7.28
C GLU A 210 -27.56 1.13 6.95
N LYS A 211 -26.78 2.15 6.65
CA LYS A 211 -27.29 3.50 6.36
C LYS A 211 -27.74 3.61 4.92
N LYS A 212 -28.88 4.26 4.70
CA LYS A 212 -29.39 4.56 3.36
C LYS A 212 -28.64 5.70 2.66
N GLU A 213 -27.99 6.56 3.45
CA GLU A 213 -27.25 7.72 2.97
C GLU A 213 -25.94 7.84 3.74
N LEU A 214 -24.86 8.19 3.05
CA LEU A 214 -23.59 8.50 3.66
C LEU A 214 -23.53 9.99 4.03
N PRO A 215 -22.78 10.36 5.08
CA PRO A 215 -22.47 11.75 5.34
C PRO A 215 -21.85 12.42 4.12
N VAL A 216 -22.22 13.67 3.85
CA VAL A 216 -21.79 14.40 2.65
C VAL A 216 -20.26 14.47 2.57
N ASP A 217 -19.60 14.73 3.69
CA ASP A 217 -18.14 14.84 3.73
C ASP A 217 -17.46 13.49 3.47
N LEU A 218 -17.97 12.41 4.07
CA LEU A 218 -17.46 11.06 3.79
C LEU A 218 -17.58 10.71 2.32
N ALA A 219 -18.72 10.99 1.74
CA ALA A 219 -18.96 10.76 0.33
C ALA A 219 -18.04 11.58 -0.58
N ARG A 220 -17.78 12.85 -0.24
CA ARG A 220 -16.80 13.70 -0.94
C ARG A 220 -15.38 13.12 -0.88
N ILE A 221 -14.96 12.64 0.30
CA ILE A 221 -13.66 12.01 0.49
C ILE A 221 -13.54 10.76 -0.39
N LEU A 222 -14.53 9.87 -0.33
CA LEU A 222 -14.54 8.65 -1.14
C LEU A 222 -14.45 8.96 -2.64
N ASN A 223 -15.26 9.91 -3.10
CA ASN A 223 -15.25 10.33 -4.50
C ASN A 223 -13.88 10.90 -4.92
N ALA A 224 -13.30 11.80 -4.12
CA ALA A 224 -11.99 12.38 -4.43
C ALA A 224 -10.89 11.30 -4.52
N LEU A 225 -10.96 10.26 -3.68
CA LEU A 225 -10.00 9.16 -3.68
C LEU A 225 -10.22 8.18 -4.82
N THR A 226 -11.45 7.95 -5.25
CA THR A 226 -11.79 6.96 -6.29
C THR A 226 -11.75 7.53 -7.69
N ASP A 227 -12.24 8.74 -7.93
CA ASP A 227 -12.19 9.42 -9.23
C ASP A 227 -10.76 9.53 -9.78
N ALA A 228 -9.84 9.84 -8.90
CA ALA A 228 -8.43 9.97 -9.29
C ALA A 228 -7.79 8.66 -9.75
N ARG A 229 -8.43 7.53 -9.48
CA ARG A 229 -7.92 6.17 -9.74
C ARG A 229 -8.82 5.36 -10.66
N ASP A 230 -9.94 5.92 -11.09
CA ASP A 230 -10.98 5.23 -11.86
C ASP A 230 -11.47 3.94 -11.16
N ILE A 231 -11.77 4.06 -9.85
CA ILE A 231 -12.23 2.94 -9.03
C ILE A 231 -13.75 3.05 -8.89
N PRO A 232 -14.54 2.08 -9.37
CA PRO A 232 -15.97 2.06 -9.14
C PRO A 232 -16.28 1.82 -7.66
N ILE A 233 -17.26 2.57 -7.14
CA ILE A 233 -17.80 2.40 -5.79
C ILE A 233 -19.13 1.66 -5.90
N HIS A 234 -19.25 0.56 -5.16
CA HIS A 234 -20.50 -0.17 -5.00
C HIS A 234 -20.92 -0.09 -3.54
N ILE A 235 -22.13 0.40 -3.28
CA ILE A 235 -22.65 0.50 -1.91
C ILE A 235 -23.74 -0.55 -1.75
N LEU A 236 -23.57 -1.42 -0.76
CA LEU A 236 -24.55 -2.41 -0.36
C LEU A 236 -25.20 -1.98 0.96
N THR A 237 -26.47 -1.57 0.89
CA THR A 237 -27.28 -1.16 2.06
C THR A 237 -28.19 -2.30 2.52
N SER A 238 -27.59 -3.46 2.79
CA SER A 238 -28.36 -4.66 3.09
C SER A 238 -27.69 -5.48 4.21
N ASN A 239 -28.50 -5.94 5.15
CA ASN A 239 -28.06 -6.91 6.16
C ASN A 239 -28.23 -8.36 5.67
N ASP A 240 -28.65 -8.57 4.42
CA ASP A 240 -28.73 -9.91 3.84
C ASP A 240 -27.34 -10.41 3.43
N SER A 241 -26.80 -11.28 4.24
CA SER A 241 -25.50 -11.89 4.03
C SER A 241 -25.41 -12.69 2.72
N LYS A 242 -26.54 -13.22 2.20
CA LYS A 242 -26.54 -13.90 0.90
C LYS A 242 -26.35 -12.91 -0.25
N GLU A 243 -26.93 -11.73 -0.11
CA GLU A 243 -26.74 -10.66 -1.08
C GLU A 243 -25.29 -10.17 -1.06
N ALA A 244 -24.73 -9.96 0.14
CA ALA A 244 -23.33 -9.55 0.30
C ALA A 244 -22.35 -10.55 -0.36
N TYR A 245 -22.52 -11.85 -0.13
CA TYR A 245 -21.76 -12.89 -0.80
C TYR A 245 -21.90 -12.81 -2.31
N ALA A 246 -23.14 -12.73 -2.82
CA ALA A 246 -23.39 -12.76 -4.25
C ALA A 246 -22.85 -11.54 -4.99
N VAL A 247 -22.98 -10.34 -4.40
CA VAL A 247 -22.43 -9.10 -4.93
C VAL A 247 -20.90 -9.17 -4.97
N ALA A 248 -20.25 -9.52 -3.87
CA ALA A 248 -18.81 -9.63 -3.79
C ALA A 248 -18.26 -10.68 -4.78
N TYR A 249 -18.89 -11.83 -4.89
CA TYR A 249 -18.54 -12.86 -5.87
C TYR A 249 -18.61 -12.34 -7.32
N GLN A 250 -19.64 -11.58 -7.66
CA GLN A 250 -19.79 -11.04 -9.03
C GLN A 250 -18.76 -9.94 -9.32
N LEU A 251 -18.51 -9.04 -8.37
CA LEU A 251 -17.48 -8.03 -8.51
C LEU A 251 -16.10 -8.66 -8.67
N ALA A 252 -15.81 -9.70 -7.91
CA ALA A 252 -14.56 -10.44 -7.99
C ALA A 252 -14.31 -11.08 -9.37
N ARG A 253 -15.34 -11.38 -10.13
CA ARG A 253 -15.20 -11.92 -11.51
C ARG A 253 -14.69 -10.91 -12.51
N THR A 254 -14.78 -9.64 -12.22
CA THR A 254 -14.39 -8.54 -13.11
C THR A 254 -13.28 -7.67 -12.54
N HIS A 255 -13.10 -7.67 -11.23
CA HIS A 255 -12.09 -6.89 -10.53
C HIS A 255 -11.17 -7.81 -9.73
N PRO A 256 -9.93 -8.04 -10.17
CA PRO A 256 -8.96 -8.87 -9.45
C PRO A 256 -8.59 -8.34 -8.06
N LEU A 257 -8.83 -7.04 -7.81
CA LEU A 257 -8.65 -6.40 -6.50
C LEU A 257 -10.01 -5.90 -6.01
N LEU A 258 -10.39 -6.28 -4.78
CA LEU A 258 -11.61 -5.79 -4.15
C LEU A 258 -11.26 -5.14 -2.80
N ILE A 259 -11.52 -3.85 -2.69
CA ILE A 259 -11.45 -3.15 -1.41
C ILE A 259 -12.78 -3.34 -0.71
N LEU A 260 -12.74 -3.83 0.51
CA LEU A 260 -13.94 -4.05 1.33
C LEU A 260 -13.97 -3.04 2.46
N GLY A 261 -14.95 -2.16 2.44
CA GLY A 261 -15.16 -1.14 3.48
C GLY A 261 -16.43 -1.38 4.26
N ALA A 262 -16.44 -0.93 5.51
CA ALA A 262 -17.62 -0.90 6.37
C ALA A 262 -17.89 0.52 6.89
N TYR A 263 -19.15 0.88 7.02
CA TYR A 263 -19.55 2.14 7.63
C TYR A 263 -20.79 1.93 8.48
N GLU A 264 -20.67 2.20 9.79
CA GLU A 264 -21.74 2.00 10.77
C GLU A 264 -22.50 0.67 10.57
N GLN A 265 -21.75 -0.42 10.41
CA GLN A 265 -22.27 -1.77 10.23
C GLN A 265 -22.14 -2.54 11.55
N GLU A 266 -23.25 -2.80 12.23
CA GLU A 266 -23.24 -3.51 13.52
C GLU A 266 -23.13 -5.03 13.33
N ASP A 267 -23.88 -5.59 12.35
CA ASP A 267 -23.79 -7.00 12.02
C ASP A 267 -22.58 -7.30 11.12
N CYS A 268 -21.63 -8.06 11.65
CA CYS A 268 -20.43 -8.47 10.93
C CYS A 268 -20.67 -9.57 9.88
N THR A 269 -21.84 -10.21 9.87
CA THR A 269 -22.12 -11.35 8.98
C THR A 269 -22.06 -11.00 7.49
N PRO A 270 -22.62 -9.85 7.03
CA PRO A 270 -22.51 -9.45 5.63
C PRO A 270 -21.05 -9.24 5.17
N ILE A 271 -20.19 -8.69 6.04
CA ILE A 271 -18.77 -8.50 5.74
C ILE A 271 -18.06 -9.85 5.61
N THR A 272 -18.29 -10.77 6.54
CA THR A 272 -17.76 -12.14 6.49
C THR A 272 -18.17 -12.86 5.19
N ASP A 273 -19.44 -12.77 4.81
CA ASP A 273 -19.94 -13.40 3.60
C ASP A 273 -19.40 -12.72 2.32
N ALA A 274 -19.18 -11.41 2.34
CA ALA A 274 -18.53 -10.70 1.24
C ALA A 274 -17.07 -11.16 1.05
N LEU A 275 -16.31 -11.38 2.14
CA LEU A 275 -14.97 -11.95 2.08
C LEU A 275 -14.97 -13.33 1.41
N HIS A 276 -15.87 -14.21 1.84
CA HIS A 276 -16.03 -15.52 1.21
C HIS A 276 -16.42 -15.43 -0.28
N GLY A 277 -17.34 -14.53 -0.60
CA GLY A 277 -17.78 -14.29 -1.97
C GLY A 277 -16.66 -13.80 -2.88
N ALA A 278 -15.90 -12.82 -2.41
CA ALA A 278 -14.77 -12.25 -3.13
C ALA A 278 -13.67 -13.29 -3.40
N ALA A 279 -13.26 -14.03 -2.40
CA ALA A 279 -12.27 -15.11 -2.52
C ALA A 279 -12.75 -16.23 -3.45
N ALA A 280 -14.01 -16.65 -3.34
CA ALA A 280 -14.60 -17.65 -4.25
C ALA A 280 -14.68 -17.14 -5.70
N GLY A 281 -14.81 -15.84 -5.91
CA GLY A 281 -14.76 -15.19 -7.22
C GLY A 281 -13.36 -15.02 -7.79
N GLY A 282 -12.32 -15.18 -6.97
CA GLY A 282 -10.92 -15.13 -7.37
C GLY A 282 -10.27 -13.74 -7.25
N SER A 283 -10.78 -12.85 -6.38
CA SER A 283 -10.14 -11.56 -6.11
C SER A 283 -9.26 -11.59 -4.88
N LEU A 284 -8.20 -10.79 -4.90
CA LEU A 284 -7.48 -10.39 -3.70
C LEU A 284 -8.27 -9.28 -3.01
N VAL A 285 -8.58 -9.48 -1.73
CA VAL A 285 -9.35 -8.55 -0.91
C VAL A 285 -8.40 -7.72 -0.06
N LEU A 286 -8.60 -6.40 -0.10
CA LEU A 286 -7.96 -5.46 0.81
C LEU A 286 -9.01 -5.03 1.83
N PRO A 287 -8.88 -5.42 3.12
CA PRO A 287 -9.65 -4.79 4.18
C PRO A 287 -9.43 -3.28 4.15
N GLY A 288 -10.50 -2.52 4.15
CA GLY A 288 -10.45 -1.10 3.83
C GLY A 288 -10.51 -0.18 5.04
N ASP A 289 -10.68 -0.76 6.22
CA ASP A 289 -10.74 -0.08 7.52
C ASP A 289 -10.51 -1.09 8.66
N ALA A 290 -10.30 -0.58 9.86
CA ALA A 290 -10.01 -1.40 11.04
C ALA A 290 -11.11 -2.45 11.33
N GLN A 291 -12.38 -2.13 11.07
CA GLN A 291 -13.49 -3.08 11.28
C GLN A 291 -13.41 -4.25 10.31
N THR A 292 -13.18 -3.99 9.04
CA THR A 292 -13.08 -5.04 8.00
C THR A 292 -11.83 -5.87 8.18
N ASP A 293 -10.73 -5.30 8.66
CA ASP A 293 -9.49 -6.01 8.93
C ASP A 293 -9.62 -6.97 10.14
N ASP A 294 -10.22 -6.53 11.24
CA ASP A 294 -10.50 -7.39 12.40
C ASP A 294 -11.43 -8.57 12.04
N ILE A 295 -12.46 -8.32 11.20
CA ILE A 295 -13.34 -9.37 10.70
C ILE A 295 -12.59 -10.31 9.78
N ALA A 296 -11.70 -9.83 8.94
CA ALA A 296 -10.89 -10.64 8.04
C ALA A 296 -9.99 -11.59 8.83
N HIS A 297 -9.26 -11.11 9.85
CA HIS A 297 -8.47 -11.96 10.75
C HIS A 297 -9.29 -13.06 11.41
N LYS A 298 -10.44 -12.72 12.00
CA LYS A 298 -11.35 -13.70 12.64
C LYS A 298 -11.92 -14.72 11.64
N THR A 299 -12.08 -14.30 10.38
CA THR A 299 -12.60 -15.16 9.32
C THR A 299 -11.53 -16.13 8.83
N GLU A 300 -10.28 -15.69 8.72
CA GLU A 300 -9.14 -16.53 8.37
C GLU A 300 -8.87 -17.62 9.41
N GLU A 301 -8.96 -17.30 10.70
CA GLU A 301 -8.82 -18.27 11.78
C GLU A 301 -9.82 -19.43 11.64
N LYS A 302 -11.05 -19.14 11.20
CA LYS A 302 -12.12 -20.15 11.00
C LYS A 302 -12.04 -20.82 9.64
N SER A 303 -11.49 -20.15 8.64
CA SER A 303 -11.41 -20.59 7.25
C SER A 303 -10.03 -20.28 6.65
N PRO A 304 -8.97 -21.05 6.99
CA PRO A 304 -7.60 -20.78 6.54
C PRO A 304 -7.42 -20.75 5.02
N ALA A 305 -8.36 -21.34 4.27
CA ALA A 305 -8.36 -21.30 2.80
C ALA A 305 -8.54 -19.88 2.23
N LEU A 306 -8.98 -18.91 3.03
CA LEU A 306 -9.13 -17.51 2.64
C LEU A 306 -7.83 -16.72 2.72
N ALA A 307 -6.89 -17.10 3.59
CA ALA A 307 -5.65 -16.37 3.82
C ALA A 307 -4.89 -15.96 2.53
N PRO A 308 -4.79 -16.79 1.47
CA PRO A 308 -4.15 -16.37 0.24
C PRO A 308 -4.89 -15.25 -0.52
N TYR A 309 -6.16 -15.03 -0.21
CA TYR A 309 -7.04 -14.05 -0.86
C TYR A 309 -7.23 -12.76 -0.07
N ILE A 310 -6.62 -12.64 1.11
CA ILE A 310 -6.71 -11.44 1.95
C ILE A 310 -5.32 -10.81 2.04
N LEU A 311 -5.24 -9.52 1.82
CA LEU A 311 -4.01 -8.74 1.97
C LEU A 311 -4.21 -7.75 3.13
N HIS A 312 -3.70 -8.12 4.30
CA HIS A 312 -3.66 -7.23 5.44
C HIS A 312 -2.61 -6.14 5.24
N VAL A 313 -3.07 -4.90 5.15
CA VAL A 313 -2.20 -3.73 5.01
C VAL A 313 -2.11 -2.97 6.34
N LEU A 314 -3.16 -3.09 7.15
CA LEU A 314 -3.30 -2.44 8.44
C LEU A 314 -3.13 -3.44 9.59
N PRO A 315 -2.55 -3.02 10.71
CA PRO A 315 -1.71 -1.85 10.94
C PRO A 315 -0.26 -2.07 10.49
N ASP A 316 0.04 -3.22 9.86
CA ASP A 316 1.40 -3.72 9.68
C ASP A 316 2.20 -2.93 8.65
N MET A 317 1.56 -2.49 7.56
CA MET A 317 2.25 -1.82 6.46
C MET A 317 2.00 -0.32 6.38
N LEU A 318 0.84 0.14 6.84
CA LEU A 318 0.41 1.54 6.80
C LEU A 318 0.13 2.05 8.21
N THR A 319 0.81 3.10 8.61
CA THR A 319 0.60 3.75 9.91
C THR A 319 -0.04 5.12 9.66
N ILE A 320 -1.34 5.22 9.93
CA ILE A 320 -2.08 6.47 9.89
C ILE A 320 -2.66 6.68 11.29
N ASP A 321 -2.36 7.85 11.87
CA ASP A 321 -2.88 8.25 13.18
C ASP A 321 -4.27 8.89 13.02
N ALA A 322 -5.20 8.13 12.41
CA ALA A 322 -6.59 8.52 12.20
C ALA A 322 -7.46 7.27 12.10
N GLU A 323 -8.63 7.32 12.71
CA GLU A 323 -9.67 6.31 12.51
C GLU A 323 -10.38 6.57 11.17
N LEU A 324 -9.86 5.99 10.11
CA LEU A 324 -10.49 6.04 8.80
C LEU A 324 -11.48 4.88 8.66
N THR A 325 -12.61 5.14 8.01
CA THR A 325 -13.69 4.18 7.83
C THR A 325 -14.10 4.06 6.36
N ALA A 326 -15.07 3.24 6.06
CA ALA A 326 -15.69 3.15 4.74
C ALA A 326 -14.73 2.76 3.61
N GLY A 327 -13.67 2.05 3.92
CA GLY A 327 -12.72 1.59 2.90
C GLY A 327 -11.62 2.59 2.53
N ILE A 328 -11.52 3.74 3.21
CA ILE A 328 -10.53 4.79 2.89
C ILE A 328 -9.10 4.27 3.02
N GLU A 329 -8.80 3.51 4.07
CA GLU A 329 -7.46 2.94 4.28
C GLU A 329 -7.07 1.98 3.16
N GLY A 330 -8.01 1.13 2.70
CA GLY A 330 -7.79 0.25 1.56
C GLY A 330 -7.56 1.00 0.25
N LEU A 331 -8.24 2.14 0.05
CA LEU A 331 -7.98 3.02 -1.09
C LEU A 331 -6.56 3.60 -1.05
N LEU A 332 -6.06 3.99 0.12
CA LEU A 332 -4.67 4.45 0.29
C LEU A 332 -3.68 3.30 0.12
N ALA A 333 -4.00 2.12 0.67
CA ALA A 333 -3.18 0.91 0.54
C ALA A 333 -3.01 0.44 -0.91
N LEU A 334 -3.94 0.77 -1.80
CA LEU A 334 -3.83 0.45 -3.21
C LEU A 334 -2.57 1.03 -3.88
N ASP A 335 -2.03 2.15 -3.38
CA ASP A 335 -0.77 2.69 -3.89
C ASP A 335 0.43 1.78 -3.56
N ILE A 336 0.36 1.03 -2.45
CA ILE A 336 1.35 0.00 -2.10
C ILE A 336 1.25 -1.18 -3.07
N VAL A 337 0.02 -1.64 -3.35
CA VAL A 337 -0.23 -2.73 -4.31
C VAL A 337 0.25 -2.34 -5.71
N ARG A 338 -0.04 -1.12 -6.16
CA ARG A 338 0.44 -0.60 -7.45
C ARG A 338 1.96 -0.51 -7.51
N ALA A 339 2.62 -0.12 -6.41
CA ALA A 339 4.08 -0.13 -6.33
C ALA A 339 4.63 -1.56 -6.52
N ALA A 340 4.00 -2.58 -5.92
CA ALA A 340 4.39 -3.97 -6.11
C ALA A 340 4.24 -4.42 -7.58
N LEU A 341 3.18 -3.99 -8.27
CA LEU A 341 2.99 -4.26 -9.70
C LEU A 341 4.09 -3.60 -10.55
N HIS A 342 4.47 -2.36 -10.24
CA HIS A 342 5.58 -1.67 -10.91
C HIS A 342 6.92 -2.40 -10.70
N VAL A 343 7.18 -2.92 -9.52
CA VAL A 343 8.39 -3.73 -9.24
C VAL A 343 8.49 -4.90 -10.21
N VAL A 344 7.42 -5.66 -10.40
CA VAL A 344 7.44 -6.85 -11.28
C VAL A 344 7.53 -6.48 -12.75
N ASN A 345 6.85 -5.39 -13.16
CA ASN A 345 6.69 -5.06 -14.56
C ASN A 345 7.79 -4.14 -15.12
N ASP A 346 8.20 -3.13 -14.35
CA ASP A 346 9.07 -2.07 -14.86
C ASP A 346 10.55 -2.29 -14.50
N MET A 347 10.84 -2.97 -13.38
CA MET A 347 12.21 -3.29 -13.04
C MET A 347 12.80 -4.35 -13.97
N LYS A 348 14.01 -4.10 -14.42
CA LYS A 348 14.75 -5.01 -15.31
C LYS A 348 15.51 -6.07 -14.52
N THR A 349 15.60 -7.26 -15.08
CA THR A 349 16.48 -8.31 -14.58
C THR A 349 17.94 -8.02 -14.93
N PHE A 350 18.87 -8.71 -14.28
CA PHE A 350 20.29 -8.63 -14.63
C PHE A 350 20.54 -8.99 -16.09
N THR A 351 19.85 -10.00 -16.61
CA THR A 351 19.93 -10.40 -18.02
C THR A 351 19.42 -9.29 -18.95
N GLU A 352 18.29 -8.66 -18.62
CA GLU A 352 17.72 -7.56 -19.41
C GLU A 352 18.58 -6.28 -19.39
N THR A 353 19.40 -6.10 -18.36
CA THR A 353 20.31 -4.96 -18.25
C THR A 353 21.69 -5.23 -18.85
N GLY A 354 22.03 -6.49 -19.17
CA GLY A 354 23.36 -6.91 -19.59
C GLY A 354 24.43 -6.81 -18.50
N VAL A 355 24.01 -6.65 -17.23
CA VAL A 355 24.93 -6.60 -16.08
C VAL A 355 25.20 -8.01 -15.58
N ALA A 356 26.48 -8.36 -15.38
CA ALA A 356 26.84 -9.65 -14.83
C ALA A 356 26.35 -9.79 -13.38
N VAL A 357 25.82 -10.97 -13.06
CA VAL A 357 25.44 -11.31 -11.68
C VAL A 357 26.72 -11.50 -10.87
N ALA A 358 26.85 -10.78 -9.76
CA ALA A 358 27.99 -10.94 -8.87
C ALA A 358 27.99 -12.34 -8.22
N ILE A 359 29.16 -12.96 -8.13
CA ILE A 359 29.35 -14.23 -7.41
C ILE A 359 29.18 -13.99 -5.90
N ASP A 360 29.64 -12.83 -5.45
CA ASP A 360 29.56 -12.38 -4.05
C ASP A 360 28.74 -11.07 -3.97
N GLY A 361 28.16 -10.79 -2.83
CA GLY A 361 27.41 -9.55 -2.58
C GLY A 361 25.95 -9.60 -3.03
N ALA A 362 25.42 -8.48 -3.49
CA ALA A 362 23.99 -8.27 -3.76
C ALA A 362 23.38 -9.23 -4.80
N GLY A 363 24.21 -9.84 -5.66
CA GLY A 363 23.79 -10.82 -6.66
C GLY A 363 23.99 -12.28 -6.26
N ALA A 364 24.68 -12.54 -5.14
CA ALA A 364 25.02 -13.89 -4.72
C ALA A 364 23.77 -14.73 -4.39
N GLY A 365 23.81 -16.02 -4.73
CA GLY A 365 22.72 -16.97 -4.45
C GLY A 365 21.55 -16.95 -5.43
N ARG A 366 21.62 -16.17 -6.53
CA ARG A 366 20.61 -16.23 -7.59
C ARG A 366 20.72 -17.53 -8.39
N GLN A 367 19.58 -18.17 -8.64
CA GLN A 367 19.51 -19.29 -9.57
C GLN A 367 19.59 -18.74 -11.00
N VAL A 368 20.70 -18.99 -11.67
CA VAL A 368 20.80 -18.77 -13.12
C VAL A 368 20.23 -20.01 -13.80
N ARG A 369 19.11 -19.89 -14.51
CA ARG A 369 18.70 -20.92 -15.45
C ARG A 369 19.77 -20.95 -16.54
N GLU A 370 20.51 -22.03 -16.67
CA GLU A 370 21.26 -22.30 -17.88
C GLU A 370 20.28 -22.25 -19.05
N GLN A 371 20.58 -21.38 -20.02
CA GLN A 371 19.79 -21.33 -21.25
C GLN A 371 19.98 -22.66 -21.95
N ALA A 372 18.93 -23.50 -21.96
CA ALA A 372 18.83 -24.67 -22.76
C ALA A 372 18.33 -24.30 -24.16
#